data_adabe0665e66e1d0cba59f28215f386e
#
_entry.id   adabe0665e66e1d0cba59f28215f386e
#
_cell.length_a   1.000
_cell.length_b   1.000
_cell.length_c   1.000
_cell.angle_alpha   90.00
_cell.angle_beta   90.00
_cell.angle_gamma   90.00
#
_symmetry.space_group_name_H-M   'P 1'
#
loop_
_entity.id
_entity.type
_entity.pdbx_description
1 polymer ?
#
loop_
_entity_poly.entity_id
_entity_poly.type
_entity_poly.pdbx_seq_one_letter_code
_entity_poly.pdbx_strand_id
1 'polypeptide(L)'
;MTSARSLHTATALANGTVLIAGGFDSTMATLASAEIYDPITGLFTATGAMSAGRVAAEAARLRNGQVLMVGGQDASGNAMTSVDLYDPITGTFSPTGALITPRLNPTVTVLKDGRVLVAGGYEGTSHGTPLATAEIYKPKSGRFVATGSMDVPRRNATATRLRDGNVLIAGGYNGEAVNSPELFNPQSGTFSPAAAMSTPRRYPSATLLPGGAVLMAGGFATAYGDPLRSSERFLPSSWRSPKSTGDFVKTGTMHTARGRHTATKVSRNTILIAGGYDGVSPLASAEIYDMTRQTFKKVGSMQTSRFRHTATPLADGSVLVAGGEDANGALATAELFHLTTPFSRP
;
A
#
# COMPACT_ATOMS: atom_id res chain seq x y z
N MET A 1 -18.88 3.33 6.61
CA MET A 1 -18.75 1.85 6.70
C MET A 1 -19.63 1.35 7.83
N THR A 2 -20.07 0.11 7.76
CA THR A 2 -20.88 -0.50 8.83
C THR A 2 -20.00 -0.92 10.03
N SER A 3 -18.71 -1.21 9.78
CA SER A 3 -17.74 -1.56 10.82
C SER A 3 -16.56 -0.59 10.80
N ALA A 4 -16.07 -0.21 11.98
CA ALA A 4 -14.79 0.48 12.11
C ALA A 4 -13.66 -0.45 11.63
N ARG A 5 -12.67 0.10 10.91
CA ARG A 5 -11.56 -0.69 10.36
C ARG A 5 -10.26 0.10 10.31
N SER A 6 -9.20 -0.52 10.80
CA SER A 6 -7.83 -0.05 10.60
C SER A 6 -6.95 -1.19 10.07
N LEU A 7 -5.88 -0.85 9.33
CA LEU A 7 -5.02 -1.84 8.66
C LEU A 7 -5.80 -2.83 7.77
N HIS A 8 -6.91 -2.38 7.21
CA HIS A 8 -7.71 -3.07 6.21
C HIS A 8 -7.18 -2.80 4.80
N THR A 9 -7.69 -3.53 3.83
CA THR A 9 -7.40 -3.27 2.41
C THR A 9 -8.58 -2.57 1.73
N ALA A 10 -8.29 -1.74 0.72
CA ALA A 10 -9.29 -1.19 -0.18
C ALA A 10 -8.84 -1.37 -1.64
N THR A 11 -9.68 -1.98 -2.45
CA THR A 11 -9.37 -2.33 -3.84
C THR A 11 -10.48 -1.86 -4.77
N ALA A 12 -10.14 -0.97 -5.72
CA ALA A 12 -11.08 -0.57 -6.78
C ALA A 12 -11.37 -1.75 -7.70
N LEU A 13 -12.65 -2.09 -7.85
CA LEU A 13 -13.13 -3.17 -8.71
C LEU A 13 -13.35 -2.69 -10.16
N ALA A 14 -13.55 -3.63 -11.08
CA ALA A 14 -13.73 -3.30 -12.50
C ALA A 14 -15.06 -2.59 -12.79
N ASN A 15 -16.07 -2.80 -11.95
CA ASN A 15 -17.39 -2.16 -12.05
C ASN A 15 -17.44 -0.74 -11.43
N GLY A 16 -16.31 -0.21 -10.93
CA GLY A 16 -16.21 1.11 -10.34
C GLY A 16 -16.46 1.17 -8.83
N THR A 17 -16.93 0.08 -8.21
CA THR A 17 -17.08 0.00 -6.75
C THR A 17 -15.73 -0.28 -6.06
N VAL A 18 -15.70 -0.19 -4.72
CA VAL A 18 -14.49 -0.44 -3.93
C VAL A 18 -14.75 -1.55 -2.92
N LEU A 19 -13.97 -2.63 -3.00
CA LEU A 19 -13.95 -3.67 -1.95
C LEU A 19 -13.10 -3.18 -0.78
N ILE A 20 -13.66 -3.21 0.43
CA ILE A 20 -13.00 -2.91 1.70
C ILE A 20 -13.05 -4.17 2.54
N ALA A 21 -11.90 -4.72 2.93
CA ALA A 21 -11.85 -6.04 3.56
C ALA A 21 -10.84 -6.14 4.70
N GLY A 22 -11.20 -6.87 5.74
CA GLY A 22 -10.32 -7.16 6.88
C GLY A 22 -10.06 -5.96 7.79
N GLY A 23 -8.87 -5.95 8.38
CA GLY A 23 -8.45 -5.00 9.40
C GLY A 23 -8.82 -5.43 10.81
N PHE A 24 -8.69 -4.53 11.77
CA PHE A 24 -9.23 -4.69 13.11
C PHE A 24 -10.26 -3.59 13.41
N ASP A 25 -11.21 -3.91 14.28
CA ASP A 25 -12.24 -2.97 14.72
C ASP A 25 -11.83 -2.14 15.95
N SER A 26 -12.76 -1.39 16.53
CA SER A 26 -12.52 -0.56 17.72
C SER A 26 -12.21 -1.38 18.99
N THR A 27 -12.48 -2.69 18.99
CA THR A 27 -12.15 -3.61 20.09
C THR A 27 -10.84 -4.36 19.85
N MET A 28 -10.11 -4.05 18.76
CA MET A 28 -8.91 -4.75 18.29
C MET A 28 -9.18 -6.19 17.80
N ALA A 29 -10.44 -6.56 17.55
CA ALA A 29 -10.80 -7.83 16.96
C ALA A 29 -10.46 -7.85 15.47
N THR A 30 -9.84 -8.93 14.98
CA THR A 30 -9.52 -9.09 13.56
C THR A 30 -10.78 -9.41 12.77
N LEU A 31 -10.97 -8.73 11.66
CA LEU A 31 -12.17 -8.83 10.84
C LEU A 31 -11.97 -9.78 9.66
N ALA A 32 -12.88 -10.75 9.52
CA ALA A 32 -13.07 -11.52 8.28
C ALA A 32 -14.05 -10.83 7.33
N SER A 33 -14.87 -9.89 7.84
CA SER A 33 -15.91 -9.21 7.08
C SER A 33 -15.34 -8.28 6.01
N ALA A 34 -16.15 -8.06 4.96
CA ALA A 34 -15.87 -7.12 3.90
C ALA A 34 -17.13 -6.31 3.52
N GLU A 35 -16.90 -5.16 2.94
CA GLU A 35 -17.93 -4.22 2.48
C GLU A 35 -17.60 -3.73 1.07
N ILE A 36 -18.63 -3.44 0.30
CA ILE A 36 -18.53 -2.75 -0.98
C ILE A 36 -18.98 -1.31 -0.82
N TYR A 37 -18.13 -0.38 -1.20
CA TYR A 37 -18.51 1.01 -1.38
C TYR A 37 -18.95 1.24 -2.84
N ASP A 38 -20.15 1.76 -3.01
CA ASP A 38 -20.67 2.19 -4.31
C ASP A 38 -20.58 3.72 -4.42
N PRO A 39 -19.74 4.25 -5.31
CA PRO A 39 -19.58 5.70 -5.47
C PRO A 39 -20.81 6.41 -6.09
N ILE A 40 -21.74 5.68 -6.72
CA ILE A 40 -22.96 6.26 -7.29
C ILE A 40 -23.96 6.57 -6.18
N THR A 41 -24.12 5.66 -5.23
CA THR A 41 -25.07 5.80 -4.12
C THR A 41 -24.45 6.42 -2.86
N GLY A 42 -23.10 6.40 -2.75
CA GLY A 42 -22.37 6.79 -1.55
C GLY A 42 -22.52 5.78 -0.39
N LEU A 43 -23.05 4.59 -0.63
CA LEU A 43 -23.36 3.62 0.41
C LEU A 43 -22.30 2.52 0.53
N PHE A 44 -22.18 2.01 1.76
CA PHE A 44 -21.41 0.80 2.08
C PHE A 44 -22.40 -0.35 2.32
N THR A 45 -22.20 -1.47 1.64
CA THR A 45 -23.01 -2.68 1.78
C THR A 45 -22.14 -3.87 2.12
N ALA A 46 -22.58 -4.72 3.04
CA ALA A 46 -21.85 -5.95 3.37
C ALA A 46 -21.76 -6.87 2.13
N THR A 47 -20.63 -7.59 2.03
CA THR A 47 -20.41 -8.63 1.03
C THR A 47 -19.92 -9.91 1.73
N GLY A 48 -19.50 -10.94 0.96
CA GLY A 48 -18.98 -12.17 1.53
C GLY A 48 -17.82 -11.93 2.50
N ALA A 49 -17.60 -12.86 3.41
CA ALA A 49 -16.49 -12.82 4.36
C ALA A 49 -15.33 -13.70 3.89
N MET A 50 -14.10 -13.33 4.27
CA MET A 50 -12.89 -14.13 4.09
C MET A 50 -12.94 -15.41 4.94
N SER A 51 -12.11 -16.40 4.60
CA SER A 51 -11.98 -17.67 5.35
C SER A 51 -11.55 -17.45 6.81
N ALA A 52 -10.81 -16.36 7.09
CA ALA A 52 -10.38 -15.98 8.43
C ALA A 52 -10.22 -14.46 8.54
N GLY A 53 -10.39 -13.92 9.76
CA GLY A 53 -10.06 -12.53 10.06
C GLY A 53 -8.58 -12.25 9.85
N ARG A 54 -8.26 -11.11 9.24
CA ARG A 54 -6.86 -10.73 8.97
C ARG A 54 -6.62 -9.22 9.02
N VAL A 55 -5.54 -8.86 9.65
CA VAL A 55 -5.05 -7.49 9.81
C VAL A 55 -3.76 -7.31 9.02
N ALA A 56 -3.55 -6.13 8.43
CA ALA A 56 -2.35 -5.82 7.67
C ALA A 56 -2.00 -6.87 6.59
N ALA A 57 -3.05 -7.43 5.98
CA ALA A 57 -2.98 -8.17 4.74
C ALA A 57 -2.78 -7.19 3.58
N GLU A 58 -2.32 -7.70 2.45
CA GLU A 58 -2.25 -6.94 1.21
C GLU A 58 -3.21 -7.50 0.17
N ALA A 59 -3.70 -6.63 -0.71
CA ALA A 59 -4.67 -7.01 -1.73
C ALA A 59 -4.20 -6.63 -3.13
N ALA A 60 -4.49 -7.49 -4.10
CA ALA A 60 -4.18 -7.23 -5.50
C ALA A 60 -5.34 -7.63 -6.42
N ARG A 61 -5.84 -6.67 -7.22
CA ARG A 61 -6.80 -6.99 -8.28
C ARG A 61 -6.09 -7.67 -9.43
N LEU A 62 -6.50 -8.90 -9.73
CA LEU A 62 -6.02 -9.72 -10.82
C LEU A 62 -6.59 -9.25 -12.18
N ARG A 63 -6.01 -9.73 -13.28
CA ARG A 63 -6.48 -9.39 -14.64
C ARG A 63 -7.89 -9.88 -14.95
N ASN A 64 -8.33 -10.98 -14.32
CA ASN A 64 -9.68 -11.52 -14.45
C ASN A 64 -10.73 -10.75 -13.61
N GLY A 65 -10.32 -9.72 -12.88
CA GLY A 65 -11.19 -8.91 -12.03
C GLY A 65 -11.28 -9.36 -10.58
N GLN A 66 -10.91 -10.59 -10.25
CA GLN A 66 -10.87 -11.08 -8.88
C GLN A 66 -9.84 -10.32 -8.04
N VAL A 67 -10.01 -10.32 -6.71
CA VAL A 67 -9.07 -9.70 -5.77
C VAL A 67 -8.40 -10.78 -4.92
N LEU A 68 -7.08 -10.85 -5.00
CA LEU A 68 -6.25 -11.73 -4.19
C LEU A 68 -5.97 -11.05 -2.84
N MET A 69 -6.34 -11.71 -1.72
CA MET A 69 -6.07 -11.25 -0.36
C MET A 69 -4.94 -12.09 0.23
N VAL A 70 -3.79 -11.47 0.54
CA VAL A 70 -2.54 -12.18 0.82
C VAL A 70 -2.08 -11.97 2.25
N GLY A 71 -1.87 -13.05 2.98
CA GLY A 71 -1.24 -13.05 4.30
C GLY A 71 -1.99 -12.22 5.33
N GLY A 72 -1.25 -11.43 6.11
CA GLY A 72 -1.76 -10.67 7.25
C GLY A 72 -1.52 -11.39 8.57
N GLN A 73 -2.20 -10.91 9.61
CA GLN A 73 -2.13 -11.43 10.97
C GLN A 73 -3.50 -11.92 11.42
N ASP A 74 -3.54 -13.10 12.02
CA ASP A 74 -4.77 -13.68 12.60
C ASP A 74 -5.12 -13.10 13.99
N ALA A 75 -6.20 -13.57 14.58
CA ALA A 75 -6.66 -13.14 15.91
C ALA A 75 -5.70 -13.52 17.05
N SER A 76 -4.82 -14.50 16.82
CA SER A 76 -3.80 -14.92 17.79
C SER A 76 -2.49 -14.12 17.66
N GLY A 77 -2.43 -13.20 16.69
CA GLY A 77 -1.25 -12.39 16.44
C GLY A 77 -0.20 -13.04 15.54
N ASN A 78 -0.50 -14.17 14.89
CA ASN A 78 0.42 -14.88 14.03
C ASN A 78 0.33 -14.44 12.57
N ALA A 79 1.47 -14.40 11.88
CA ALA A 79 1.50 -14.20 10.45
C ALA A 79 0.86 -15.39 9.72
N MET A 80 0.08 -15.11 8.68
CA MET A 80 -0.73 -16.09 7.96
C MET A 80 -0.08 -16.52 6.65
N THR A 81 -0.27 -17.80 6.30
CA THR A 81 -0.01 -18.34 4.97
C THR A 81 -1.25 -18.35 4.09
N SER A 82 -2.43 -18.26 4.67
CA SER A 82 -3.70 -18.36 3.94
C SER A 82 -3.90 -17.20 3.00
N VAL A 83 -4.51 -17.49 1.86
CA VAL A 83 -4.82 -16.54 0.81
C VAL A 83 -6.23 -16.81 0.30
N ASP A 84 -7.03 -15.75 0.18
CA ASP A 84 -8.38 -15.80 -0.36
C ASP A 84 -8.47 -15.05 -1.70
N LEU A 85 -9.38 -15.53 -2.55
CA LEU A 85 -9.82 -14.82 -3.77
C LEU A 85 -11.24 -14.30 -3.56
N TYR A 86 -11.42 -13.01 -3.74
CA TYR A 86 -12.75 -12.40 -3.85
C TYR A 86 -13.20 -12.37 -5.30
N ASP A 87 -14.39 -12.88 -5.56
CA ASP A 87 -15.03 -12.79 -6.87
C ASP A 87 -16.11 -11.68 -6.83
N PRO A 88 -15.90 -10.57 -7.56
CA PRO A 88 -16.85 -9.46 -7.55
C PRO A 88 -18.19 -9.76 -8.27
N ILE A 89 -18.28 -10.84 -9.03
CA ILE A 89 -19.52 -11.25 -9.71
C ILE A 89 -20.45 -11.93 -8.71
N THR A 90 -19.92 -12.83 -7.89
CA THR A 90 -20.71 -13.58 -6.87
C THR A 90 -20.74 -12.88 -5.52
N GLY A 91 -19.85 -11.92 -5.28
CA GLY A 91 -19.70 -11.25 -3.99
C GLY A 91 -19.11 -12.17 -2.90
N THR A 92 -18.39 -13.22 -3.26
CA THR A 92 -17.90 -14.24 -2.32
C THR A 92 -16.39 -14.36 -2.29
N PHE A 93 -15.86 -14.78 -1.13
CA PHE A 93 -14.46 -15.21 -0.99
C PHE A 93 -14.34 -16.72 -1.09
N SER A 94 -13.27 -17.19 -1.68
CA SER A 94 -12.88 -18.60 -1.70
C SER A 94 -11.38 -18.75 -1.43
N PRO A 95 -10.94 -19.77 -0.69
CA PRO A 95 -9.52 -20.05 -0.51
C PRO A 95 -8.84 -20.37 -1.85
N THR A 96 -7.56 -19.98 -1.96
CA THR A 96 -6.68 -20.38 -3.04
C THR A 96 -5.39 -20.98 -2.47
N GLY A 97 -4.36 -21.23 -3.29
CA GLY A 97 -3.09 -21.76 -2.80
C GLY A 97 -2.47 -20.87 -1.72
N ALA A 98 -1.87 -21.49 -0.71
CA ALA A 98 -1.24 -20.79 0.40
C ALA A 98 0.17 -20.29 0.03
N LEU A 99 0.63 -19.26 0.75
CA LEU A 99 2.04 -18.85 0.78
C LEU A 99 2.92 -19.98 1.30
N ILE A 100 4.15 -20.06 0.83
CA ILE A 100 5.17 -20.98 1.35
C ILE A 100 5.63 -20.51 2.73
N THR A 101 5.79 -19.19 2.90
CA THR A 101 6.20 -18.56 4.16
C THR A 101 5.08 -17.66 4.68
N PRO A 102 4.70 -17.75 5.98
CA PRO A 102 3.71 -16.83 6.53
C PRO A 102 4.24 -15.40 6.51
N ARG A 103 3.38 -14.44 6.13
CA ARG A 103 3.81 -13.03 5.94
C ARG A 103 2.79 -12.05 6.50
N LEU A 104 3.28 -11.18 7.36
CA LEU A 104 2.58 -9.99 7.82
C LEU A 104 3.24 -8.75 7.19
N ASN A 105 2.44 -7.80 6.71
CA ASN A 105 2.91 -6.61 5.97
C ASN A 105 3.90 -6.93 4.81
N PRO A 106 3.62 -7.92 3.95
CA PRO A 106 4.41 -8.10 2.73
C PRO A 106 4.15 -6.95 1.76
N THR A 107 4.90 -6.88 0.68
CA THR A 107 4.49 -6.12 -0.50
C THR A 107 3.86 -7.05 -1.53
N VAL A 108 2.80 -6.59 -2.21
CA VAL A 108 2.09 -7.36 -3.23
C VAL A 108 1.98 -6.55 -4.52
N THR A 109 2.45 -7.10 -5.64
CA THR A 109 2.50 -6.38 -6.92
C THR A 109 2.09 -7.28 -8.08
N VAL A 110 1.06 -6.87 -8.85
CA VAL A 110 0.69 -7.54 -10.09
C VAL A 110 1.72 -7.23 -11.18
N LEU A 111 2.37 -8.25 -11.70
CA LEU A 111 3.39 -8.17 -12.73
C LEU A 111 2.78 -7.92 -14.13
N LYS A 112 3.63 -7.54 -15.10
CA LYS A 112 3.19 -7.23 -16.46
C LYS A 112 2.57 -8.45 -17.19
N ASP A 113 2.89 -9.67 -16.79
CA ASP A 113 2.34 -10.91 -17.34
C ASP A 113 1.09 -11.42 -16.59
N GLY A 114 0.70 -10.76 -15.50
CA GLY A 114 -0.46 -11.08 -14.66
C GLY A 114 -0.14 -11.99 -13.47
N ARG A 115 1.08 -12.50 -13.33
CA ARG A 115 1.54 -13.11 -12.07
C ARG A 115 1.57 -12.05 -10.96
N VAL A 116 1.65 -12.49 -9.70
CA VAL A 116 1.74 -11.56 -8.57
C VAL A 116 3.00 -11.85 -7.76
N LEU A 117 3.84 -10.84 -7.61
CA LEU A 117 4.98 -10.87 -6.70
C LEU A 117 4.51 -10.58 -5.28
N VAL A 118 4.90 -11.41 -4.33
CA VAL A 118 4.77 -11.19 -2.89
C VAL A 118 6.17 -11.20 -2.30
N ALA A 119 6.62 -10.09 -1.72
CA ALA A 119 8.00 -9.96 -1.25
C ALA A 119 8.10 -9.35 0.15
N GLY A 120 9.03 -9.85 0.94
CA GLY A 120 9.30 -9.35 2.28
C GLY A 120 8.16 -9.58 3.26
N GLY A 121 7.92 -8.60 4.12
CA GLY A 121 7.08 -8.75 5.30
C GLY A 121 7.86 -9.30 6.48
N TYR A 122 7.18 -9.90 7.41
CA TYR A 122 7.81 -10.62 8.53
C TYR A 122 6.97 -11.83 8.95
N GLU A 123 7.61 -12.81 9.50
CA GLU A 123 7.00 -14.02 10.06
C GLU A 123 6.82 -13.90 11.58
N GLY A 124 6.02 -14.80 12.15
CA GLY A 124 5.77 -14.83 13.59
C GLY A 124 4.78 -13.75 14.04
N THR A 125 5.01 -13.22 15.24
CA THR A 125 4.17 -12.19 15.87
C THR A 125 4.63 -10.78 15.49
N SER A 126 4.04 -9.74 16.08
CA SER A 126 4.32 -8.33 15.83
C SER A 126 5.80 -7.89 15.92
N HIS A 127 6.65 -8.69 16.57
CA HIS A 127 8.11 -8.48 16.68
C HIS A 127 8.93 -9.47 15.84
N GLY A 128 8.29 -10.17 14.92
CA GLY A 128 8.91 -11.19 14.07
C GLY A 128 10.04 -10.69 13.18
N THR A 129 10.80 -11.65 12.68
CA THR A 129 11.97 -11.41 11.81
C THR A 129 11.54 -10.90 10.43
N PRO A 130 12.08 -9.76 9.94
CA PRO A 130 11.85 -9.34 8.58
C PRO A 130 12.35 -10.36 7.56
N LEU A 131 11.63 -10.52 6.46
CA LEU A 131 11.89 -11.49 5.42
C LEU A 131 12.61 -10.85 4.22
N ALA A 132 13.63 -11.54 3.71
CA ALA A 132 14.22 -11.26 2.40
C ALA A 132 13.54 -12.06 1.28
N THR A 133 12.88 -13.17 1.62
CA THR A 133 12.28 -14.09 0.66
C THR A 133 11.12 -13.48 -0.11
N ALA A 134 10.89 -13.99 -1.32
CA ALA A 134 9.78 -13.61 -2.16
C ALA A 134 9.16 -14.81 -2.87
N GLU A 135 7.90 -14.68 -3.25
CA GLU A 135 7.09 -15.71 -3.88
C GLU A 135 6.30 -15.14 -5.05
N ILE A 136 6.04 -15.96 -6.03
CA ILE A 136 5.20 -15.63 -7.19
C ILE A 136 3.91 -16.43 -7.14
N TYR A 137 2.78 -15.74 -7.05
CA TYR A 137 1.46 -16.34 -7.29
C TYR A 137 1.19 -16.46 -8.79
N LYS A 138 0.75 -17.64 -9.21
CA LYS A 138 0.37 -17.96 -10.59
C LYS A 138 -1.16 -18.10 -10.67
N PRO A 139 -1.91 -17.08 -11.14
CA PRO A 139 -3.38 -17.09 -11.10
C PRO A 139 -4.03 -18.29 -11.84
N LYS A 140 -3.42 -18.74 -12.95
CA LYS A 140 -3.95 -19.88 -13.71
C LYS A 140 -3.97 -21.20 -12.94
N SER A 141 -3.02 -21.42 -12.05
CA SER A 141 -2.91 -22.64 -11.25
C SER A 141 -3.33 -22.46 -9.79
N GLY A 142 -3.54 -21.21 -9.34
CA GLY A 142 -3.82 -20.87 -7.96
C GLY A 142 -2.67 -21.19 -7.00
N ARG A 143 -1.41 -21.25 -7.46
CA ARG A 143 -0.26 -21.72 -6.65
C ARG A 143 0.80 -20.63 -6.49
N PHE A 144 1.45 -20.66 -5.33
CA PHE A 144 2.67 -19.91 -5.06
C PHE A 144 3.91 -20.76 -5.40
N VAL A 145 4.95 -20.11 -5.89
CA VAL A 145 6.28 -20.69 -6.09
C VAL A 145 7.32 -19.71 -5.58
N ALA A 146 8.39 -20.21 -4.97
CA ALA A 146 9.51 -19.40 -4.55
C ALA A 146 10.16 -18.72 -5.76
N THR A 147 10.74 -17.54 -5.52
CA THR A 147 11.57 -16.81 -6.49
C THR A 147 12.86 -16.34 -5.79
N GLY A 148 13.69 -15.53 -6.44
CA GLY A 148 14.87 -14.96 -5.80
C GLY A 148 14.53 -14.19 -4.53
N SER A 149 15.52 -14.02 -3.66
CA SER A 149 15.42 -13.24 -2.43
C SER A 149 16.08 -11.87 -2.58
N MET A 150 15.60 -10.90 -1.83
CA MET A 150 16.27 -9.61 -1.63
C MET A 150 17.59 -9.81 -0.87
N ASP A 151 18.55 -8.92 -1.06
CA ASP A 151 19.77 -8.88 -0.25
C ASP A 151 19.47 -8.37 1.17
N VAL A 152 18.51 -7.44 1.30
CA VAL A 152 18.13 -6.84 2.59
C VAL A 152 16.70 -7.26 2.97
N PRO A 153 16.54 -8.03 4.07
CA PRO A 153 15.21 -8.37 4.56
C PRO A 153 14.45 -7.09 4.96
N ARG A 154 13.14 -7.05 4.70
CA ARG A 154 12.36 -5.84 5.01
C ARG A 154 10.88 -6.07 5.16
N ARG A 155 10.27 -5.36 6.11
CA ARG A 155 8.83 -5.19 6.26
C ARG A 155 8.45 -3.73 6.08
N ASN A 156 7.17 -3.44 5.85
CA ASN A 156 6.67 -2.05 5.71
C ASN A 156 7.41 -1.24 4.62
N ALA A 157 7.87 -1.93 3.59
CA ALA A 157 8.42 -1.38 2.37
C ALA A 157 7.31 -1.03 1.39
N THR A 158 7.69 -0.40 0.30
CA THR A 158 6.81 -0.19 -0.86
C THR A 158 7.29 -1.03 -2.03
N ALA A 159 6.36 -1.46 -2.89
CA ALA A 159 6.64 -2.13 -4.14
C ALA A 159 5.95 -1.39 -5.29
N THR A 160 6.71 -0.96 -6.27
CA THR A 160 6.20 -0.22 -7.42
C THR A 160 6.66 -0.86 -8.72
N ARG A 161 5.69 -1.35 -9.51
CA ARG A 161 6.00 -1.86 -10.85
C ARG A 161 6.35 -0.69 -11.78
N LEU A 162 7.54 -0.72 -12.33
CA LEU A 162 8.07 0.24 -13.29
C LEU A 162 7.50 -0.01 -14.69
N ARG A 163 7.74 0.93 -15.61
CA ARG A 163 7.25 0.82 -17.00
C ARG A 163 7.91 -0.29 -17.80
N ASP A 164 9.18 -0.60 -17.51
CA ASP A 164 9.92 -1.72 -18.10
C ASP A 164 9.41 -3.09 -17.63
N GLY A 165 8.66 -3.14 -16.53
CA GLY A 165 8.10 -4.34 -15.92
C GLY A 165 8.83 -4.80 -14.67
N ASN A 166 10.01 -4.27 -14.38
CA ASN A 166 10.69 -4.50 -13.12
C ASN A 166 9.86 -3.95 -11.95
N VAL A 167 10.12 -4.44 -10.73
CA VAL A 167 9.47 -3.94 -9.51
C VAL A 167 10.52 -3.33 -8.60
N LEU A 168 10.38 -2.04 -8.31
CA LEU A 168 11.18 -1.35 -7.31
C LEU A 168 10.63 -1.67 -5.92
N ILE A 169 11.45 -2.29 -5.05
CA ILE A 169 11.18 -2.46 -3.63
C ILE A 169 12.01 -1.43 -2.88
N ALA A 170 11.35 -0.51 -2.16
CA ALA A 170 12.06 0.62 -1.56
C ALA A 170 11.59 0.91 -0.13
N GLY A 171 12.53 1.36 0.70
CA GLY A 171 12.29 1.60 2.12
C GLY A 171 12.06 0.33 2.92
N GLY A 172 11.36 0.49 4.02
CA GLY A 172 11.04 -0.61 4.94
C GLY A 172 11.84 -0.56 6.23
N TYR A 173 11.84 -1.69 6.94
CA TYR A 173 12.42 -1.84 8.26
C TYR A 173 13.01 -3.25 8.44
N ASN A 174 14.23 -3.33 8.98
CA ASN A 174 14.93 -4.58 9.31
C ASN A 174 15.66 -4.53 10.65
N GLY A 175 15.19 -3.77 11.59
CA GLY A 175 15.88 -3.35 12.81
C GLY A 175 16.08 -1.83 12.78
N GLU A 176 16.34 -1.29 11.59
CA GLU A 176 16.44 0.13 11.28
C GLU A 176 15.61 0.46 10.02
N ALA A 177 15.36 1.75 9.76
CA ALA A 177 14.77 2.18 8.51
C ALA A 177 15.75 1.94 7.35
N VAL A 178 15.25 1.45 6.23
CA VAL A 178 16.08 1.00 5.08
C VAL A 178 16.14 2.09 4.01
N ASN A 179 17.36 2.34 3.49
CA ASN A 179 17.60 3.26 2.37
C ASN A 179 18.18 2.58 1.11
N SER A 180 18.39 1.26 1.14
CA SER A 180 18.92 0.46 0.04
C SER A 180 17.78 -0.21 -0.75
N PRO A 181 17.27 0.38 -1.83
CA PRO A 181 16.22 -0.23 -2.65
C PRO A 181 16.76 -1.36 -3.50
N GLU A 182 15.87 -2.22 -3.97
CA GLU A 182 16.19 -3.32 -4.87
C GLU A 182 15.19 -3.40 -6.02
N LEU A 183 15.65 -3.87 -7.17
CA LEU A 183 14.85 -4.11 -8.36
C LEU A 183 14.65 -5.60 -8.56
N PHE A 184 13.39 -6.04 -8.58
CA PHE A 184 13.03 -7.39 -8.99
C PHE A 184 12.81 -7.44 -10.50
N ASN A 185 13.51 -8.36 -11.16
CA ASN A 185 13.30 -8.64 -12.58
C ASN A 185 12.37 -9.86 -12.73
N PRO A 186 11.14 -9.71 -13.29
CA PRO A 186 10.19 -10.81 -13.42
C PRO A 186 10.57 -11.89 -14.44
N GLN A 187 11.50 -11.62 -15.34
CA GLN A 187 11.97 -12.59 -16.34
C GLN A 187 12.99 -13.56 -15.76
N SER A 188 13.99 -13.03 -15.05
CA SER A 188 15.01 -13.86 -14.37
C SER A 188 14.53 -14.39 -13.01
N GLY A 189 13.56 -13.73 -12.37
CA GLY A 189 13.14 -14.04 -11.00
C GLY A 189 14.16 -13.61 -9.96
N THR A 190 15.04 -12.65 -10.25
CA THR A 190 16.12 -12.22 -9.35
C THR A 190 15.96 -10.78 -8.90
N PHE A 191 16.52 -10.47 -7.72
CA PHE A 191 16.69 -9.11 -7.23
C PHE A 191 18.10 -8.59 -7.55
N SER A 192 18.21 -7.28 -7.68
CA SER A 192 19.48 -6.58 -7.82
C SER A 192 19.42 -5.24 -7.10
N PRO A 193 20.54 -4.74 -6.51
CA PRO A 193 20.56 -3.45 -5.86
C PRO A 193 20.18 -2.31 -6.82
N ALA A 194 19.45 -1.31 -6.30
CA ALA A 194 19.25 -0.03 -6.95
C ALA A 194 20.01 1.08 -6.22
N ALA A 195 20.12 2.27 -6.82
CA ALA A 195 20.74 3.41 -6.15
C ALA A 195 20.07 3.69 -4.80
N ALA A 196 20.86 4.01 -3.79
CA ALA A 196 20.35 4.27 -2.44
C ALA A 196 19.54 5.58 -2.36
N MET A 197 18.51 5.59 -1.52
CA MET A 197 17.85 6.83 -1.11
C MET A 197 18.78 7.66 -0.23
N SER A 198 18.69 8.98 -0.30
CA SER A 198 19.45 9.86 0.60
C SER A 198 19.00 9.78 2.06
N THR A 199 17.78 9.32 2.29
CA THR A 199 17.20 9.19 3.63
C THR A 199 16.54 7.82 3.77
N PRO A 200 16.87 7.05 4.83
CA PRO A 200 16.16 5.81 5.13
C PRO A 200 14.68 6.10 5.45
N ARG A 201 13.78 5.18 5.05
CA ARG A 201 12.33 5.41 5.20
C ARG A 201 11.60 4.13 5.57
N ARG A 202 10.91 4.13 6.69
CA ARG A 202 9.93 3.13 7.09
C ARG A 202 8.51 3.69 6.89
N TYR A 203 7.58 2.91 6.34
CA TYR A 203 6.23 3.36 5.99
C TYR A 203 6.19 4.63 5.11
N PRO A 204 7.05 4.75 4.08
CA PRO A 204 6.88 5.80 3.10
C PRO A 204 5.68 5.51 2.20
N SER A 205 5.26 6.48 1.43
CA SER A 205 4.47 6.24 0.24
C SER A 205 5.33 6.18 -1.02
N ALA A 206 4.90 5.38 -2.02
CA ALA A 206 5.54 5.30 -3.33
C ALA A 206 4.48 5.41 -4.43
N THR A 207 4.67 6.30 -5.38
CA THR A 207 3.72 6.54 -6.48
C THR A 207 4.44 6.63 -7.82
N LEU A 208 4.06 5.76 -8.78
CA LEU A 208 4.58 5.82 -10.15
C LEU A 208 4.05 7.07 -10.86
N LEU A 209 4.95 7.90 -11.34
CA LEU A 209 4.66 9.12 -12.08
C LEU A 209 4.47 8.85 -13.59
N PRO A 210 3.75 9.72 -14.32
CA PRO A 210 3.54 9.57 -15.77
C PRO A 210 4.84 9.47 -16.58
N GLY A 211 5.93 10.11 -16.12
CA GLY A 211 7.26 10.02 -16.73
C GLY A 211 8.02 8.72 -16.45
N GLY A 212 7.48 7.81 -15.62
CA GLY A 212 8.13 6.56 -15.23
C GLY A 212 8.99 6.64 -13.97
N ALA A 213 9.23 7.84 -13.43
CA ALA A 213 9.85 8.02 -12.12
C ALA A 213 8.90 7.54 -11.00
N VAL A 214 9.43 7.23 -9.81
CA VAL A 214 8.64 6.91 -8.63
C VAL A 214 8.86 7.98 -7.56
N LEU A 215 7.79 8.64 -7.14
CA LEU A 215 7.82 9.55 -6.00
C LEU A 215 7.82 8.73 -4.71
N MET A 216 8.84 8.90 -3.89
CA MET A 216 8.91 8.42 -2.51
C MET A 216 8.69 9.60 -1.58
N ALA A 217 7.67 9.55 -0.71
CA ALA A 217 7.38 10.68 0.18
C ALA A 217 7.20 10.22 1.63
N GLY A 218 7.71 11.03 2.57
CA GLY A 218 7.54 10.84 4.00
C GLY A 218 8.08 9.52 4.53
N GLY A 219 7.37 8.96 5.50
CA GLY A 219 7.78 7.81 6.30
C GLY A 219 8.48 8.24 7.58
N PHE A 220 9.15 7.30 8.24
CA PHE A 220 9.95 7.54 9.45
C PHE A 220 11.41 7.19 9.18
N ALA A 221 12.33 8.05 9.62
CA ALA A 221 13.76 7.88 9.39
C ALA A 221 14.38 6.84 10.33
N THR A 222 13.77 6.59 11.48
CA THR A 222 14.29 5.68 12.52
C THR A 222 13.24 4.65 12.94
N ALA A 223 13.68 3.68 13.76
CA ALA A 223 12.80 2.70 14.40
C ALA A 223 11.76 3.35 15.32
N TYR A 224 12.10 4.47 15.94
CA TYR A 224 11.31 5.10 17.01
C TYR A 224 10.46 6.27 16.57
N GLY A 225 10.52 6.66 15.31
CA GLY A 225 9.48 7.50 14.74
C GLY A 225 9.82 8.92 14.37
N ASP A 226 11.01 9.23 13.86
CA ASP A 226 11.30 10.57 13.30
C ASP A 226 10.55 10.73 11.97
N PRO A 227 9.38 11.38 11.94
CA PRO A 227 8.60 11.50 10.73
C PRO A 227 9.27 12.44 9.74
N LEU A 228 9.16 12.12 8.46
CA LEU A 228 9.85 12.82 7.39
C LEU A 228 8.90 13.77 6.64
N ARG A 229 9.39 14.96 6.36
CA ARG A 229 8.81 15.89 5.37
C ARG A 229 9.42 15.71 3.99
N SER A 230 10.61 15.13 3.93
CA SER A 230 11.38 15.00 2.70
C SER A 230 10.71 14.03 1.71
N SER A 231 10.94 14.27 0.44
CA SER A 231 10.61 13.36 -0.64
C SER A 231 11.74 13.27 -1.68
N GLU A 232 11.76 12.13 -2.36
CA GLU A 232 12.75 11.81 -3.40
C GLU A 232 12.03 11.17 -4.58
N ARG A 233 12.61 11.29 -5.76
CA ARG A 233 12.14 10.58 -6.95
C ARG A 233 13.19 9.57 -7.37
N PHE A 234 12.79 8.33 -7.51
CA PHE A 234 13.58 7.33 -8.21
C PHE A 234 13.41 7.56 -9.72
N LEU A 235 14.53 7.72 -10.40
CA LEU A 235 14.62 7.83 -11.85
C LEU A 235 15.16 6.48 -12.36
N PRO A 236 14.34 5.62 -12.98
CA PRO A 236 14.83 4.36 -13.54
C PRO A 236 15.94 4.60 -14.56
N SER A 237 16.87 3.64 -14.69
CA SER A 237 17.92 3.71 -15.72
C SER A 237 17.31 3.99 -17.09
N SER A 238 17.85 5.00 -17.79
CA SER A 238 17.43 5.28 -19.15
C SER A 238 18.05 4.25 -20.10
N TRP A 239 17.40 3.99 -21.24
CA TRP A 239 17.98 3.20 -22.33
C TRP A 239 19.36 3.73 -22.80
N ARG A 240 19.72 4.97 -22.44
CA ARG A 240 21.03 5.60 -22.71
C ARG A 240 22.13 5.15 -21.74
N SER A 241 21.78 4.58 -20.61
CA SER A 241 22.73 4.03 -19.63
C SER A 241 22.22 2.70 -19.06
N PRO A 242 22.29 1.62 -19.84
CA PRO A 242 21.72 0.32 -19.43
C PRO A 242 22.43 -0.32 -18.23
N LYS A 243 23.59 0.19 -17.82
CA LYS A 243 24.33 -0.23 -16.62
C LYS A 243 23.96 0.56 -15.37
N SER A 244 23.14 1.61 -15.47
CA SER A 244 22.68 2.40 -14.31
C SER A 244 21.61 1.64 -13.55
N THR A 245 21.75 1.56 -12.24
CA THR A 245 20.75 0.99 -11.32
C THR A 245 19.62 1.97 -10.99
N GLY A 246 19.49 3.06 -11.77
CA GLY A 246 18.64 4.21 -11.50
C GLY A 246 19.30 5.18 -10.52
N ASP A 247 18.63 6.32 -10.29
CA ASP A 247 19.11 7.36 -9.38
C ASP A 247 17.97 7.85 -8.48
N PHE A 248 18.29 8.23 -7.23
CA PHE A 248 17.38 8.99 -6.39
C PHE A 248 17.76 10.48 -6.39
N VAL A 249 16.79 11.32 -6.68
CA VAL A 249 16.96 12.77 -6.67
C VAL A 249 15.95 13.40 -5.70
N LYS A 250 16.42 14.34 -4.89
CA LYS A 250 15.53 15.11 -4.01
C LYS A 250 14.50 15.87 -4.83
N THR A 251 13.31 16.00 -4.28
CA THR A 251 12.22 16.80 -4.86
C THR A 251 11.58 17.66 -3.76
N GLY A 252 10.40 18.23 -3.99
CA GLY A 252 9.73 19.10 -3.04
C GLY A 252 9.62 18.50 -1.65
N THR A 253 9.44 19.34 -0.66
CA THR A 253 9.30 18.97 0.75
C THR A 253 7.87 19.25 1.21
N MET A 254 7.22 18.29 1.87
CA MET A 254 5.90 18.45 2.47
C MET A 254 5.91 19.53 3.57
N HIS A 255 4.79 20.18 3.79
CA HIS A 255 4.62 21.13 4.91
C HIS A 255 4.54 20.42 6.27
N THR A 256 4.00 19.19 6.28
CA THR A 256 3.85 18.39 7.51
C THR A 256 4.61 17.09 7.38
N ALA A 257 5.45 16.77 8.37
CA ALA A 257 6.11 15.47 8.47
C ALA A 257 5.07 14.38 8.71
N ARG A 258 5.18 13.24 8.01
CA ARG A 258 4.20 12.17 8.13
C ARG A 258 4.71 10.80 7.71
N GLY A 259 4.35 9.78 8.46
CA GLY A 259 4.43 8.37 8.05
C GLY A 259 3.05 7.72 8.10
N ARG A 260 2.89 6.52 7.50
CA ARG A 260 1.61 5.79 7.45
C ARG A 260 0.45 6.61 6.84
N HIS A 261 0.79 7.55 5.98
CA HIS A 261 -0.12 8.35 5.18
C HIS A 261 -0.41 7.64 3.86
N THR A 262 -1.39 8.14 3.13
CA THR A 262 -1.67 7.66 1.77
C THR A 262 -1.17 8.65 0.73
N ALA A 263 -0.77 8.14 -0.44
CA ALA A 263 -0.42 8.93 -1.61
C ALA A 263 -1.19 8.40 -2.82
N THR A 264 -2.12 9.19 -3.32
CA THR A 264 -3.07 8.77 -4.36
C THR A 264 -3.08 9.74 -5.52
N LYS A 265 -2.90 9.22 -6.74
CA LYS A 265 -2.98 10.03 -7.94
C LYS A 265 -4.41 10.49 -8.19
N VAL A 266 -4.65 11.80 -8.21
CA VAL A 266 -5.98 12.42 -8.41
C VAL A 266 -6.15 13.03 -9.79
N SER A 267 -5.07 13.30 -10.50
CA SER A 267 -5.10 13.79 -11.88
C SER A 267 -3.84 13.36 -12.62
N ARG A 268 -3.72 13.77 -13.89
CA ARG A 268 -2.51 13.48 -14.67
C ARG A 268 -1.23 13.96 -13.97
N ASN A 269 -1.27 15.12 -13.30
CA ASN A 269 -0.09 15.78 -12.75
C ASN A 269 -0.15 16.02 -11.23
N THR A 270 -1.12 15.43 -10.52
CA THR A 270 -1.34 15.71 -9.10
C THR A 270 -1.46 14.43 -8.29
N ILE A 271 -0.76 14.37 -7.16
CA ILE A 271 -0.87 13.31 -6.15
C ILE A 271 -1.40 13.95 -4.87
N LEU A 272 -2.47 13.38 -4.31
CA LEU A 272 -2.96 13.69 -2.97
C LEU A 272 -2.11 12.92 -1.95
N ILE A 273 -1.62 13.62 -0.94
CA ILE A 273 -1.01 13.07 0.27
C ILE A 273 -1.97 13.37 1.41
N ALA A 274 -2.53 12.36 2.05
CA ALA A 274 -3.58 12.54 3.06
C ALA A 274 -3.26 11.81 4.37
N GLY A 275 -3.57 12.48 5.48
CA GLY A 275 -3.46 11.92 6.83
C GLY A 275 -2.05 11.48 7.21
N GLY A 276 -1.99 10.38 7.95
CA GLY A 276 -0.76 9.84 8.51
C GLY A 276 -0.55 10.20 9.97
N TYR A 277 0.67 10.00 10.44
CA TYR A 277 1.08 10.22 11.84
C TYR A 277 2.36 11.05 11.85
N ASP A 278 2.38 12.10 12.67
CA ASP A 278 3.51 13.06 12.73
C ASP A 278 4.52 12.77 13.84
N GLY A 279 4.41 11.59 14.47
CA GLY A 279 5.23 11.19 15.61
C GLY A 279 4.54 11.47 16.97
N VAL A 280 3.50 12.32 16.99
CA VAL A 280 2.74 12.70 18.20
C VAL A 280 1.27 12.35 18.05
N SER A 281 0.66 12.67 16.90
CA SER A 281 -0.78 12.55 16.69
C SER A 281 -1.14 12.11 15.27
N PRO A 282 -2.34 11.50 15.09
CA PRO A 282 -2.95 11.32 13.77
C PRO A 282 -3.22 12.66 13.09
N LEU A 283 -3.06 12.71 11.77
CA LEU A 283 -3.22 13.93 10.98
C LEU A 283 -4.55 13.96 10.22
N ALA A 284 -5.24 15.10 10.26
CA ALA A 284 -6.33 15.42 9.34
C ALA A 284 -5.83 16.15 8.09
N SER A 285 -4.63 16.73 8.14
CA SER A 285 -4.09 17.57 7.07
C SER A 285 -3.81 16.78 5.81
N ALA A 286 -4.01 17.45 4.66
CA ALA A 286 -3.66 16.91 3.35
C ALA A 286 -2.88 17.92 2.53
N GLU A 287 -2.10 17.41 1.59
CA GLU A 287 -1.28 18.17 0.65
C GLU A 287 -1.38 17.56 -0.74
N ILE A 288 -1.23 18.35 -1.77
CA ILE A 288 -1.05 17.85 -3.13
C ILE A 288 0.39 18.06 -3.58
N TYR A 289 0.95 17.06 -4.23
CA TYR A 289 2.20 17.15 -4.96
C TYR A 289 1.92 17.49 -6.42
N ASP A 290 2.40 18.65 -6.89
CA ASP A 290 2.39 19.04 -8.30
C ASP A 290 3.60 18.42 -8.99
N MET A 291 3.36 17.44 -9.87
CA MET A 291 4.43 16.71 -10.57
C MET A 291 5.20 17.59 -11.57
N THR A 292 4.58 18.68 -12.07
CA THR A 292 5.21 19.60 -13.04
C THR A 292 6.16 20.56 -12.32
N ARG A 293 5.67 21.16 -11.21
CA ARG A 293 6.47 22.10 -10.40
C ARG A 293 7.36 21.37 -9.39
N GLN A 294 7.07 20.09 -9.11
CA GLN A 294 7.76 19.27 -8.10
C GLN A 294 7.69 19.89 -6.68
N THR A 295 6.56 20.46 -6.35
CA THR A 295 6.30 21.14 -5.07
C THR A 295 5.06 20.61 -4.41
N PHE A 296 4.99 20.76 -3.09
CA PHE A 296 3.80 20.43 -2.29
C PHE A 296 3.01 21.71 -1.99
N LYS A 297 1.69 21.58 -1.94
CA LYS A 297 0.76 22.63 -1.57
C LYS A 297 -0.27 22.05 -0.60
N LYS A 298 -0.54 22.76 0.51
CA LYS A 298 -1.64 22.41 1.42
C LYS A 298 -2.98 22.50 0.70
N VAL A 299 -3.87 21.58 1.00
CA VAL A 299 -5.29 21.58 0.58
C VAL A 299 -6.18 21.49 1.80
N GLY A 300 -7.51 21.46 1.62
CA GLY A 300 -8.45 21.28 2.73
C GLY A 300 -8.13 20.01 3.54
N SER A 301 -8.37 20.08 4.83
CA SER A 301 -8.17 18.94 5.75
C SER A 301 -9.39 18.03 5.77
N MET A 302 -9.18 16.74 6.05
CA MET A 302 -10.24 15.81 6.43
C MET A 302 -10.96 16.30 7.69
N GLN A 303 -12.20 15.89 7.87
CA GLN A 303 -12.96 16.17 9.09
C GLN A 303 -12.42 15.36 10.28
N THR A 304 -11.91 14.14 10.00
CA THR A 304 -11.36 13.24 11.01
C THR A 304 -9.88 12.99 10.74
N SER A 305 -9.04 13.20 11.75
CA SER A 305 -7.62 12.81 11.68
C SER A 305 -7.50 11.30 11.58
N ARG A 306 -6.58 10.82 10.73
CA ARG A 306 -6.44 9.37 10.52
C ARG A 306 -5.06 8.96 10.01
N PHE A 307 -4.62 7.78 10.45
CA PHE A 307 -3.48 7.05 9.89
C PHE A 307 -3.85 5.57 9.68
N ARG A 308 -3.07 4.78 8.95
CA ARG A 308 -3.41 3.38 8.59
C ARG A 308 -4.77 3.24 7.90
N HIS A 309 -5.23 4.31 7.28
CA HIS A 309 -6.42 4.35 6.44
C HIS A 309 -6.07 3.95 5.01
N THR A 310 -7.09 3.72 4.21
CA THR A 310 -6.94 3.50 2.77
C THR A 310 -7.37 4.74 1.99
N ALA A 311 -6.79 4.93 0.80
CA ALA A 311 -7.19 5.97 -0.14
C ALA A 311 -7.26 5.37 -1.55
N THR A 312 -8.46 5.31 -2.10
CA THR A 312 -8.75 4.63 -3.37
C THR A 312 -9.26 5.64 -4.39
N PRO A 313 -8.58 5.80 -5.55
CA PRO A 313 -9.06 6.67 -6.60
C PRO A 313 -10.32 6.07 -7.23
N LEU A 314 -11.33 6.93 -7.46
CA LEU A 314 -12.60 6.58 -8.10
C LEU A 314 -12.63 7.01 -9.56
N ALA A 315 -13.60 6.51 -10.31
CA ALA A 315 -13.70 6.75 -11.76
C ALA A 315 -14.01 8.22 -12.11
N ASP A 316 -14.67 8.95 -11.22
CA ASP A 316 -14.98 10.38 -11.36
C ASP A 316 -13.78 11.31 -11.04
N GLY A 317 -12.63 10.74 -10.67
CA GLY A 317 -11.43 11.47 -10.28
C GLY A 317 -11.39 11.89 -8.81
N SER A 318 -12.41 11.57 -8.02
CA SER A 318 -12.37 11.71 -6.57
C SER A 318 -11.54 10.60 -5.91
N VAL A 319 -11.25 10.73 -4.62
CA VAL A 319 -10.56 9.73 -3.81
C VAL A 319 -11.38 9.39 -2.59
N LEU A 320 -11.73 8.13 -2.44
CA LEU A 320 -12.33 7.61 -1.21
C LEU A 320 -11.22 7.39 -0.18
N VAL A 321 -11.28 8.11 0.93
CA VAL A 321 -10.45 7.92 2.12
C VAL A 321 -11.29 7.21 3.17
N ALA A 322 -10.95 5.99 3.54
CA ALA A 322 -11.80 5.15 4.37
C ALA A 322 -11.06 4.56 5.58
N GLY A 323 -11.75 4.54 6.71
CA GLY A 323 -11.26 3.94 7.96
C GLY A 323 -9.96 4.53 8.49
N GLY A 324 -9.09 3.67 8.99
CA GLY A 324 -7.88 4.04 9.72
C GLY A 324 -8.14 4.15 11.21
N GLU A 325 -7.24 4.85 11.89
CA GLU A 325 -7.30 5.14 13.33
C GLU A 325 -7.14 6.62 13.57
N ASP A 326 -7.82 7.11 14.59
CA ASP A 326 -7.54 8.39 15.25
C ASP A 326 -6.97 8.15 16.67
N ALA A 327 -7.03 9.16 17.54
CA ALA A 327 -6.58 9.03 18.93
C ALA A 327 -7.49 8.10 19.77
N ASN A 328 -8.70 7.81 19.31
CA ASN A 328 -9.71 7.01 20.01
C ASN A 328 -9.82 5.57 19.50
N GLY A 329 -9.13 5.24 18.42
CA GLY A 329 -9.10 3.89 17.83
C GLY A 329 -9.56 3.81 16.38
N ALA A 330 -10.00 2.62 15.96
CA ALA A 330 -10.40 2.37 14.58
C ALA A 330 -11.67 3.14 14.17
N LEU A 331 -11.70 3.62 12.94
CA LEU A 331 -12.74 4.49 12.38
C LEU A 331 -13.69 3.73 11.45
N ALA A 332 -15.00 3.99 11.59
CA ALA A 332 -16.02 3.59 10.63
C ALA A 332 -16.32 4.68 9.58
N THR A 333 -15.73 5.85 9.71
CA THR A 333 -15.99 6.99 8.82
C THR A 333 -15.17 6.89 7.54
N ALA A 334 -15.74 7.45 6.46
CA ALA A 334 -15.05 7.67 5.21
C ALA A 334 -15.30 9.10 4.73
N GLU A 335 -14.41 9.61 3.89
CA GLU A 335 -14.48 10.93 3.30
C GLU A 335 -14.09 10.88 1.82
N LEU A 336 -14.70 11.72 0.99
CA LEU A 336 -14.33 11.91 -0.41
C LEU A 336 -13.48 13.16 -0.56
N PHE A 337 -12.35 13.02 -1.22
CA PHE A 337 -11.56 14.16 -1.66
C PHE A 337 -11.87 14.47 -3.12
N HIS A 338 -12.16 15.74 -3.41
CA HIS A 338 -12.27 16.27 -4.76
C HIS A 338 -11.22 17.37 -4.96
N LEU A 339 -10.64 17.45 -6.14
CA LEU A 339 -9.58 18.43 -6.40
C LEU A 339 -10.07 19.89 -6.29
N THR A 340 -11.34 20.12 -6.62
CA THR A 340 -11.98 21.45 -6.62
C THR A 340 -12.67 21.78 -5.29
N THR A 341 -13.17 20.77 -4.58
CA THR A 341 -13.86 20.90 -3.29
C THR A 341 -13.28 19.88 -2.32
N PRO A 342 -12.25 20.26 -1.54
CA PRO A 342 -11.57 19.29 -0.66
C PRO A 342 -12.48 18.76 0.43
N PHE A 343 -12.51 17.45 0.57
CA PHE A 343 -13.15 16.60 1.58
C PHE A 343 -14.63 16.87 1.92
N SER A 344 -15.45 15.92 1.56
CA SER A 344 -16.85 15.81 1.97
C SER A 344 -17.14 14.40 2.49
N ARG A 345 -18.23 14.22 3.21
CA ARG A 345 -18.76 12.89 3.51
C ARG A 345 -19.33 12.28 2.22
N PRO A 346 -19.17 10.97 2.01
CA PRO A 346 -19.81 10.27 0.91
C PRO A 346 -21.32 10.22 1.09
#